data_5483311fd7f7a9e96e9a5a91c0bc0cb0
#
_entry.id   5483311fd7f7a9e96e9a5a91c0bc0cb0
#
_cell.length_a   1.000
_cell.length_b   1.000
_cell.length_c   1.000
_cell.angle_alpha   90.00
_cell.angle_beta   90.00
_cell.angle_gamma   90.00
#
_symmetry.space_group_name_H-M   'P 1'
#
loop_
_entity.id
_entity.type
_entity.pdbx_description
1 polymer ?
#
loop_
_entity_poly.entity_id
_entity_poly.type
_entity_poly.pdbx_seq_one_letter_code
_entity_poly.pdbx_strand_id
1 'polypeptide(L)'
;MIKRLLLLSGLAIVAVVCAHAAQWVWVAMFWWTDRYRPVAVPNYDLLGTPSYYGVLFLQKAAVFAVPAFLFATGFFVAYAHRGKAGMSWKLVGSRLKALLIPYLIWSVVILIGAALQGQVYSPAEYARRLLLGEAVPAFFYIVVLCQLYLLAPLLVPLAKNHGKALLVVSAGLLLVVIAVFYWKLAVVLGGHQSAAADVALSLVPGLSIARWLFFFVGGLVAGYSLAPLKAWLVRHRRALVVIAVLSLPLAVCETEWIYRVTDLDWRPGIFTLTGSLYAVSSILAFLSFEGMPASCAKALSILGGATFGIYLLHTTVLELAARAIQKYAPQLLAWPILFQLLLTATALGIPLLAMRAVQKSPAKPVYRYLFG
;
A
#
# COMPACT_ATOMS: atom_id res chain seq x y z
N MET A 1 -13.32 3.32 18.19
CA MET A 1 -13.01 3.45 16.75
C MET A 1 -11.61 4.06 16.51
N ILE A 2 -11.28 5.24 17.02
CA ILE A 2 -9.97 5.90 16.82
C ILE A 2 -8.79 4.97 17.14
N LYS A 3 -8.78 4.36 18.35
CA LYS A 3 -7.73 3.41 18.74
C LYS A 3 -7.62 2.23 17.74
N ARG A 4 -8.74 1.74 17.22
CA ARG A 4 -8.74 0.64 16.22
C ARG A 4 -8.16 1.06 14.89
N LEU A 5 -8.41 2.29 14.45
CA LEU A 5 -7.82 2.83 13.23
C LEU A 5 -6.30 2.99 13.36
N LEU A 6 -5.81 3.38 14.54
CA LEU A 6 -4.38 3.38 14.82
C LEU A 6 -3.79 1.96 14.75
N LEU A 7 -4.47 0.97 15.32
CA LEU A 7 -4.07 -0.43 15.23
C LEU A 7 -4.12 -0.95 13.79
N LEU A 8 -5.17 -0.58 13.04
CA LEU A 8 -5.30 -0.90 11.62
C LEU A 8 -4.15 -0.31 10.80
N SER A 9 -3.76 0.94 11.08
CA SER A 9 -2.59 1.57 10.44
C SER A 9 -1.30 0.83 10.79
N GLY A 10 -1.14 0.35 12.03
CA GLY A 10 -0.02 -0.48 12.44
C GLY A 10 0.02 -1.83 11.71
N LEU A 11 -1.12 -2.48 11.53
CA LEU A 11 -1.22 -3.71 10.74
C LEU A 11 -0.94 -3.44 9.26
N ALA A 12 -1.47 -2.33 8.74
CA ALA A 12 -1.29 -1.94 7.33
C ALA A 12 0.17 -1.64 6.99
N ILE A 13 0.95 -1.00 7.90
CA ILE A 13 2.39 -0.78 7.61
C ILE A 13 3.18 -2.09 7.62
N VAL A 14 2.85 -3.05 8.49
CA VAL A 14 3.44 -4.39 8.43
C VAL A 14 3.13 -5.05 7.09
N ALA A 15 1.88 -4.96 6.65
CA ALA A 15 1.44 -5.53 5.37
C ALA A 15 2.14 -4.88 4.16
N VAL A 16 2.27 -3.53 4.12
CA VAL A 16 3.03 -2.83 3.05
C VAL A 16 4.47 -3.32 2.99
N VAL A 17 5.15 -3.37 4.14
CA VAL A 17 6.55 -3.82 4.19
C VAL A 17 6.67 -5.28 3.76
N CYS A 18 5.76 -6.15 4.19
CA CYS A 18 5.71 -7.54 3.77
C CYS A 18 5.49 -7.69 2.25
N ALA A 19 4.58 -6.89 1.65
CA ALA A 19 4.35 -6.90 0.21
C ALA A 19 5.59 -6.47 -0.60
N HIS A 20 6.30 -5.44 -0.14
CA HIS A 20 7.54 -4.99 -0.78
C HIS A 20 8.71 -5.95 -0.52
N ALA A 21 8.76 -6.63 0.64
CA ALA A 21 9.71 -7.71 0.89
C ALA A 21 9.50 -8.87 -0.08
N ALA A 22 8.25 -9.26 -0.37
CA ALA A 22 7.93 -10.28 -1.37
C ALA A 22 8.50 -9.96 -2.76
N GLN A 23 8.56 -8.68 -3.15
CA GLN A 23 9.17 -8.29 -4.44
C GLN A 23 10.66 -8.66 -4.50
N TRP A 24 11.40 -8.48 -3.41
CA TRP A 24 12.80 -8.90 -3.34
C TRP A 24 12.95 -10.42 -3.32
N VAL A 25 11.99 -11.14 -2.76
CA VAL A 25 11.96 -12.61 -2.84
C VAL A 25 11.76 -13.05 -4.28
N TRP A 26 10.86 -12.42 -5.05
CA TRP A 26 10.69 -12.70 -6.48
C TRP A 26 11.95 -12.39 -7.29
N VAL A 27 12.61 -11.27 -7.02
CA VAL A 27 13.88 -10.92 -7.65
C VAL A 27 14.94 -11.97 -7.35
N ALA A 28 15.08 -12.40 -6.10
CA ALA A 28 16.01 -13.45 -5.70
C ALA A 28 15.67 -14.80 -6.34
N MET A 29 14.39 -15.13 -6.42
CA MET A 29 13.90 -16.41 -6.92
C MET A 29 14.05 -16.54 -8.45
N PHE A 30 13.86 -15.44 -9.20
CA PHE A 30 13.78 -15.51 -10.67
C PHE A 30 14.92 -14.80 -11.41
N TRP A 31 15.55 -13.78 -10.79
CA TRP A 31 16.42 -12.86 -11.52
C TRP A 31 17.85 -12.73 -10.99
N TRP A 32 18.18 -13.29 -9.82
CA TRP A 32 19.56 -13.29 -9.36
C TRP A 32 20.33 -14.49 -9.86
N THR A 33 21.48 -14.28 -10.54
CA THR A 33 22.39 -15.30 -11.04
C THR A 33 23.20 -15.94 -9.92
N ASP A 34 23.62 -15.13 -8.94
CA ASP A 34 24.40 -15.57 -7.79
C ASP A 34 23.49 -15.68 -6.57
N ARG A 35 23.09 -16.89 -6.26
CA ARG A 35 22.30 -17.25 -5.08
C ARG A 35 23.16 -18.19 -4.22
N TYR A 36 22.54 -19.09 -3.46
CA TYR A 36 23.22 -20.20 -2.81
C TYR A 36 23.90 -21.17 -3.82
N ARG A 37 23.58 -21.05 -5.09
CA ARG A 37 24.21 -21.69 -6.25
C ARG A 37 24.12 -20.78 -7.48
N PRO A 38 25.07 -20.86 -8.43
CA PRO A 38 24.92 -20.20 -9.73
C PRO A 38 23.75 -20.77 -10.51
N VAL A 39 22.95 -19.92 -11.15
CA VAL A 39 21.81 -20.32 -12.00
C VAL A 39 21.70 -19.41 -13.22
N ALA A 40 21.20 -19.95 -14.33
CA ALA A 40 20.76 -19.13 -15.45
C ALA A 40 19.50 -18.35 -15.08
N VAL A 41 19.35 -17.13 -15.60
CA VAL A 41 18.19 -16.29 -15.38
C VAL A 41 17.52 -15.91 -16.70
N PRO A 42 16.17 -15.77 -16.75
CA PRO A 42 15.25 -16.00 -15.64
C PRO A 42 15.21 -17.49 -15.23
N ASN A 43 15.10 -17.74 -13.91
CA ASN A 43 15.02 -19.10 -13.37
C ASN A 43 13.65 -19.33 -12.74
N TYR A 44 12.93 -20.32 -13.22
CA TYR A 44 11.57 -20.65 -12.78
C TYR A 44 11.46 -21.99 -12.03
N ASP A 45 12.58 -22.55 -11.57
CA ASP A 45 12.62 -23.85 -10.86
C ASP A 45 11.71 -23.91 -9.64
N LEU A 46 11.50 -22.77 -8.98
CA LEU A 46 10.65 -22.66 -7.80
C LEU A 46 9.18 -22.32 -8.11
N LEU A 47 8.84 -22.08 -9.37
CA LEU A 47 7.47 -21.76 -9.78
C LEU A 47 6.53 -22.93 -9.42
N GLY A 48 5.40 -22.61 -8.75
CA GLY A 48 4.42 -23.62 -8.34
C GLY A 48 4.81 -24.42 -7.09
N THR A 49 5.96 -24.17 -6.47
CA THR A 49 6.35 -24.82 -5.21
C THR A 49 5.58 -24.26 -4.00
N PRO A 50 5.55 -24.97 -2.86
CA PRO A 50 4.96 -24.44 -1.63
C PRO A 50 5.54 -23.09 -1.18
N SER A 51 6.85 -22.88 -1.35
CA SER A 51 7.52 -21.61 -1.05
C SER A 51 7.02 -20.48 -1.93
N TYR A 52 6.84 -20.73 -3.22
CA TYR A 52 6.27 -19.81 -4.18
C TYR A 52 4.84 -19.39 -3.76
N TYR A 53 3.95 -20.37 -3.52
CA TYR A 53 2.59 -20.06 -3.09
C TYR A 53 2.52 -19.38 -1.72
N GLY A 54 3.46 -19.71 -0.82
CA GLY A 54 3.57 -19.03 0.48
C GLY A 54 3.89 -17.53 0.34
N VAL A 55 4.86 -17.18 -0.52
CA VAL A 55 5.21 -15.78 -0.82
C VAL A 55 4.04 -15.06 -1.50
N LEU A 56 3.39 -15.69 -2.49
CA LEU A 56 2.23 -15.15 -3.18
C LEU A 56 1.06 -14.89 -2.21
N PHE A 57 0.79 -15.85 -1.30
CA PHE A 57 -0.23 -15.70 -0.28
C PHE A 57 0.06 -14.51 0.65
N LEU A 58 1.27 -14.38 1.17
CA LEU A 58 1.67 -13.26 2.03
C LEU A 58 1.56 -11.92 1.29
N GLN A 59 1.94 -11.87 0.02
CA GLN A 59 1.80 -10.67 -0.81
C GLN A 59 0.33 -10.31 -1.03
N LYS A 60 -0.55 -11.28 -1.29
CA LYS A 60 -1.98 -11.04 -1.46
C LYS A 60 -2.68 -10.70 -0.15
N ALA A 61 -2.26 -11.32 0.95
CA ALA A 61 -2.74 -10.94 2.28
C ALA A 61 -2.43 -9.47 2.64
N ALA A 62 -1.45 -8.86 2.01
CA ALA A 62 -1.07 -7.47 2.23
C ALA A 62 -1.84 -6.44 1.37
N VAL A 63 -2.63 -6.87 0.40
CA VAL A 63 -3.30 -5.98 -0.58
C VAL A 63 -4.24 -4.96 0.07
N PHE A 64 -4.81 -5.25 1.25
CA PHE A 64 -5.70 -4.33 1.97
C PHE A 64 -4.97 -3.08 2.53
N ALA A 65 -3.64 -3.05 2.55
CA ALA A 65 -2.87 -2.08 3.32
C ALA A 65 -3.04 -0.62 2.84
N VAL A 66 -2.87 -0.34 1.54
CA VAL A 66 -3.07 1.01 0.97
C VAL A 66 -4.53 1.46 1.13
N PRO A 67 -5.55 0.63 0.81
CA PRO A 67 -6.94 0.88 1.16
C PRO A 67 -7.18 1.25 2.62
N ALA A 68 -6.56 0.53 3.55
CA ALA A 68 -6.69 0.78 4.98
C ALA A 68 -6.13 2.15 5.38
N PHE A 69 -4.99 2.56 4.82
CA PHE A 69 -4.44 3.90 5.05
C PHE A 69 -5.33 4.99 4.50
N LEU A 70 -5.87 4.82 3.30
CA LEU A 70 -6.79 5.80 2.70
C LEU A 70 -8.09 5.90 3.49
N PHE A 71 -8.64 4.76 3.91
CA PHE A 71 -9.81 4.71 4.79
C PHE A 71 -9.54 5.41 6.12
N ALA A 72 -8.42 5.10 6.79
CA ALA A 72 -8.05 5.75 8.05
C ALA A 72 -7.87 7.27 7.87
N THR A 73 -7.22 7.70 6.78
CA THR A 73 -7.02 9.11 6.46
C THR A 73 -8.35 9.83 6.25
N GLY A 74 -9.23 9.29 5.41
CA GLY A 74 -10.58 9.83 5.20
C GLY A 74 -11.37 9.95 6.51
N PHE A 75 -11.31 8.91 7.33
CA PHE A 75 -11.95 8.91 8.65
C PHE A 75 -11.42 10.04 9.56
N PHE A 76 -10.11 10.21 9.67
CA PHE A 76 -9.53 11.25 10.52
C PHE A 76 -9.82 12.66 9.98
N VAL A 77 -9.88 12.84 8.65
CA VAL A 77 -10.31 14.09 8.03
C VAL A 77 -11.76 14.41 8.44
N ALA A 78 -12.69 13.49 8.27
CA ALA A 78 -14.09 13.69 8.67
C ALA A 78 -14.24 13.91 10.18
N TYR A 79 -13.55 13.11 10.99
CA TYR A 79 -13.61 13.23 12.44
C TYR A 79 -13.15 14.59 12.95
N ALA A 80 -12.08 15.15 12.38
CA ALA A 80 -11.56 16.47 12.72
C ALA A 80 -12.48 17.62 12.28
N HIS A 81 -13.44 17.37 11.38
CA HIS A 81 -14.34 18.38 10.82
C HIS A 81 -15.82 18.20 11.19
N ARG A 82 -16.13 17.31 12.14
CA ARG A 82 -17.54 17.01 12.52
C ARG A 82 -18.37 18.23 12.89
N GLY A 83 -17.79 19.19 13.61
CA GLY A 83 -18.46 20.41 14.03
C GLY A 83 -18.27 21.60 13.10
N LYS A 84 -17.63 21.42 11.93
CA LYS A 84 -17.27 22.52 11.02
C LYS A 84 -18.05 22.43 9.71
N ALA A 85 -18.15 23.57 9.00
CA ALA A 85 -18.82 23.61 7.69
C ALA A 85 -18.05 22.85 6.61
N GLY A 86 -16.70 22.78 6.69
CA GLY A 86 -15.84 22.08 5.73
C GLY A 86 -14.37 22.17 6.10
N MET A 87 -13.51 21.73 5.20
CA MET A 87 -12.06 21.78 5.34
C MET A 87 -11.51 23.04 4.67
N SER A 88 -10.76 23.86 5.42
CA SER A 88 -10.16 25.09 4.88
C SER A 88 -8.91 24.81 4.06
N TRP A 89 -8.63 25.62 3.04
CA TRP A 89 -7.41 25.55 2.23
C TRP A 89 -6.12 25.74 3.06
N LYS A 90 -6.17 26.52 4.13
CA LYS A 90 -5.05 26.66 5.08
C LYS A 90 -4.67 25.31 5.70
N LEU A 91 -5.67 24.51 6.06
CA LEU A 91 -5.44 23.17 6.62
C LEU A 91 -4.94 22.19 5.55
N VAL A 92 -5.48 22.26 4.32
CA VAL A 92 -4.95 21.48 3.18
C VAL A 92 -3.46 21.78 3.00
N GLY A 93 -3.07 23.04 2.90
CA GLY A 93 -1.66 23.43 2.77
C GLY A 93 -0.78 22.94 3.90
N SER A 94 -1.28 22.96 5.14
CA SER A 94 -0.56 22.40 6.30
C SER A 94 -0.34 20.88 6.16
N ARG A 95 -1.35 20.12 5.70
CA ARG A 95 -1.25 18.66 5.48
C ARG A 95 -0.31 18.34 4.34
N LEU A 96 -0.40 19.08 3.23
CA LEU A 96 0.50 18.92 2.11
C LEU A 96 1.96 19.18 2.50
N LYS A 97 2.24 20.24 3.26
CA LYS A 97 3.59 20.53 3.77
C LYS A 97 4.12 19.40 4.63
N ALA A 98 3.31 18.85 5.54
CA ALA A 98 3.72 17.75 6.42
C ALA A 98 4.03 16.46 5.65
N LEU A 99 3.41 16.25 4.49
CA LEU A 99 3.70 15.09 3.62
C LEU A 99 4.86 15.35 2.68
N LEU A 100 4.85 16.50 1.99
CA LEU A 100 5.78 16.77 0.90
C LEU A 100 7.20 17.06 1.38
N ILE A 101 7.39 17.70 2.55
CA ILE A 101 8.74 18.01 3.02
C ILE A 101 9.55 16.73 3.29
N PRO A 102 9.08 15.78 4.13
CA PRO A 102 9.83 14.53 4.31
C PRO A 102 9.97 13.72 3.03
N TYR A 103 8.92 13.68 2.22
CA TYR A 103 8.94 13.00 0.92
C TYR A 103 10.04 13.53 0.00
N LEU A 104 10.15 14.86 -0.16
CA LEU A 104 11.16 15.45 -1.03
C LEU A 104 12.58 15.19 -0.49
N ILE A 105 12.78 15.32 0.83
CA ILE A 105 14.07 15.03 1.46
C ILE A 105 14.51 13.59 1.14
N TRP A 106 13.66 12.61 1.41
CA TRP A 106 14.01 11.21 1.16
C TRP A 106 14.09 10.86 -0.33
N SER A 107 13.26 11.46 -1.17
CA SER A 107 13.37 11.29 -2.63
C SER A 107 14.72 11.78 -3.15
N VAL A 108 15.18 12.96 -2.70
CA VAL A 108 16.50 13.49 -3.08
C VAL A 108 17.64 12.59 -2.58
N VAL A 109 17.58 12.14 -1.32
CA VAL A 109 18.58 11.20 -0.76
C VAL A 109 18.65 9.91 -1.58
N ILE A 110 17.52 9.35 -1.95
CA ILE A 110 17.45 8.12 -2.76
C ILE A 110 18.00 8.36 -4.17
N LEU A 111 17.64 9.46 -4.83
CA LEU A 111 18.13 9.79 -6.17
C LEU A 111 19.62 10.08 -6.18
N ILE A 112 20.17 10.71 -5.13
CA ILE A 112 21.61 10.86 -4.95
C ILE A 112 22.27 9.48 -4.81
N GLY A 113 21.70 8.59 -3.97
CA GLY A 113 22.18 7.22 -3.83
C GLY A 113 22.18 6.44 -5.15
N ALA A 114 21.17 6.62 -6.00
CA ALA A 114 21.09 6.03 -7.33
C ALA A 114 22.18 6.60 -8.28
N ALA A 115 22.39 7.92 -8.23
CA ALA A 115 23.43 8.57 -9.04
C ALA A 115 24.85 8.11 -8.65
N LEU A 116 25.11 7.91 -7.35
CA LEU A 116 26.38 7.35 -6.86
C LEU A 116 26.59 5.89 -7.31
N GLN A 117 25.52 5.17 -7.65
CA GLN A 117 25.57 3.83 -8.24
C GLN A 117 25.59 3.84 -9.78
N GLY A 118 25.80 5.01 -10.41
CA GLY A 118 25.89 5.17 -11.86
C GLY A 118 24.54 5.39 -12.57
N GLN A 119 23.41 5.48 -11.86
CA GLN A 119 22.09 5.76 -12.44
C GLN A 119 21.87 7.28 -12.53
N VAL A 120 22.38 7.91 -13.57
CA VAL A 120 22.23 9.35 -13.81
C VAL A 120 21.05 9.59 -14.76
N TYR A 121 20.15 10.49 -14.39
CA TYR A 121 18.98 10.86 -15.15
C TYR A 121 19.10 12.27 -15.74
N SER A 122 18.33 12.58 -16.79
CA SER A 122 18.19 13.94 -17.28
C SER A 122 17.48 14.83 -16.25
N PRO A 123 17.67 16.17 -16.27
CA PRO A 123 16.96 17.08 -15.37
C PRO A 123 15.44 16.95 -15.45
N ALA A 124 14.89 16.75 -16.65
CA ALA A 124 13.45 16.52 -16.86
C ALA A 124 12.98 15.23 -16.19
N GLU A 125 13.77 14.17 -16.23
CA GLU A 125 13.45 12.90 -15.61
C GLU A 125 13.57 12.96 -14.08
N TYR A 126 14.54 13.66 -13.53
CA TYR A 126 14.59 13.94 -12.09
C TYR A 126 13.33 14.70 -11.63
N ALA A 127 12.90 15.73 -12.36
CA ALA A 127 11.68 16.49 -12.05
C ALA A 127 10.44 15.58 -12.12
N ARG A 128 10.32 14.75 -13.14
CA ARG A 128 9.23 13.79 -13.29
C ARG A 128 9.17 12.82 -12.11
N ARG A 129 10.31 12.22 -11.74
CA ARG A 129 10.40 11.26 -10.63
C ARG A 129 10.00 11.90 -9.30
N LEU A 130 10.37 13.15 -9.07
CA LEU A 130 9.97 13.92 -7.89
C LEU A 130 8.49 14.31 -7.91
N LEU A 131 7.91 14.63 -9.06
CA LEU A 131 6.51 15.03 -9.17
C LEU A 131 5.54 13.84 -9.10
N LEU A 132 5.92 12.72 -9.70
CA LEU A 132 5.05 11.53 -9.82
C LEU A 132 5.28 10.47 -8.73
N GLY A 133 6.23 10.70 -7.81
CA GLY A 133 6.52 9.72 -6.76
C GLY A 133 7.29 8.50 -7.29
N GLU A 134 8.13 8.67 -8.30
CA GLU A 134 8.86 7.59 -8.98
C GLU A 134 10.31 7.44 -8.48
N ALA A 135 10.72 8.12 -7.40
CA ALA A 135 12.02 7.90 -6.78
C ALA A 135 12.15 6.45 -6.28
N VAL A 136 11.07 5.90 -5.72
CA VAL A 136 10.86 4.47 -5.45
C VAL A 136 9.40 4.09 -5.73
N PRO A 137 9.11 2.83 -6.09
CA PRO A 137 7.76 2.41 -6.45
C PRO A 137 6.69 2.69 -5.39
N ALA A 138 7.05 2.69 -4.09
CA ALA A 138 6.11 2.94 -3.01
C ALA A 138 5.61 4.39 -2.96
N PHE A 139 6.38 5.37 -3.43
CA PHE A 139 6.08 6.79 -3.21
C PHE A 139 4.88 7.33 -4.01
N PHE A 140 4.33 6.55 -4.95
CA PHE A 140 3.07 6.87 -5.63
C PHE A 140 1.94 7.21 -4.64
N TYR A 141 1.90 6.57 -3.49
CA TYR A 141 0.86 6.78 -2.48
C TYR A 141 0.84 8.20 -1.93
N ILE A 142 2.01 8.86 -1.80
CA ILE A 142 2.08 10.27 -1.35
C ILE A 142 1.42 11.17 -2.38
N VAL A 143 1.66 10.95 -3.67
CA VAL A 143 1.04 11.72 -4.75
C VAL A 143 -0.48 11.53 -4.74
N VAL A 144 -0.97 10.29 -4.60
CA VAL A 144 -2.40 9.98 -4.45
C VAL A 144 -2.99 10.69 -3.23
N LEU A 145 -2.28 10.65 -2.11
CA LEU A 145 -2.75 11.28 -0.87
C LEU A 145 -2.81 12.81 -0.99
N CYS A 146 -1.84 13.43 -1.67
CA CYS A 146 -1.88 14.87 -1.98
C CYS A 146 -3.11 15.23 -2.84
N GLN A 147 -3.40 14.44 -3.88
CA GLN A 147 -4.59 14.63 -4.71
C GLN A 147 -5.87 14.56 -3.87
N LEU A 148 -5.98 13.57 -2.97
CA LEU A 148 -7.15 13.41 -2.09
C LEU A 148 -7.28 14.55 -1.08
N TYR A 149 -6.18 15.09 -0.55
CA TYR A 149 -6.22 16.29 0.31
C TYR A 149 -6.64 17.54 -0.46
N LEU A 150 -6.23 17.71 -1.73
CA LEU A 150 -6.68 18.79 -2.59
C LEU A 150 -8.18 18.70 -2.89
N LEU A 151 -8.73 17.49 -3.01
CA LEU A 151 -10.17 17.27 -3.18
C LEU A 151 -10.97 17.33 -1.86
N ALA A 152 -10.32 17.23 -0.70
CA ALA A 152 -11.00 17.14 0.59
C ALA A 152 -11.95 18.31 0.88
N PRO A 153 -11.67 19.60 0.50
CA PRO A 153 -12.63 20.70 0.68
C PRO A 153 -13.98 20.46 -0.02
N LEU A 154 -13.99 19.75 -1.16
CA LEU A 154 -15.19 19.34 -1.88
C LEU A 154 -15.82 18.08 -1.29
N LEU A 155 -14.99 17.07 -1.00
CA LEU A 155 -15.47 15.76 -0.55
C LEU A 155 -16.03 15.77 0.87
N VAL A 156 -15.51 16.62 1.76
CA VAL A 156 -15.94 16.70 3.17
C VAL A 156 -17.41 17.12 3.29
N PRO A 157 -17.89 18.24 2.70
CA PRO A 157 -19.29 18.59 2.74
C PRO A 157 -20.19 17.58 2.00
N LEU A 158 -19.74 17.00 0.88
CA LEU A 158 -20.49 15.97 0.17
C LEU A 158 -20.64 14.70 1.03
N ALA A 159 -19.59 14.26 1.72
CA ALA A 159 -19.66 13.11 2.61
C ALA A 159 -20.56 13.35 3.83
N LYS A 160 -20.61 14.59 4.33
CA LYS A 160 -21.48 14.99 5.45
C LYS A 160 -22.96 15.01 5.05
N ASN A 161 -23.29 15.58 3.91
CA ASN A 161 -24.67 15.85 3.50
C ASN A 161 -25.24 14.74 2.59
N HIS A 162 -24.41 14.12 1.75
CA HIS A 162 -24.80 13.16 0.72
C HIS A 162 -23.91 11.89 0.75
N GLY A 163 -23.50 11.44 1.95
CA GLY A 163 -22.52 10.38 2.13
C GLY A 163 -22.86 9.06 1.40
N LYS A 164 -24.14 8.66 1.38
CA LYS A 164 -24.58 7.45 0.66
C LYS A 164 -24.38 7.59 -0.86
N ALA A 165 -24.80 8.70 -1.44
CA ALA A 165 -24.64 8.96 -2.88
C ALA A 165 -23.16 9.01 -3.26
N LEU A 166 -22.33 9.72 -2.47
CA LEU A 166 -20.90 9.81 -2.70
C LEU A 166 -20.21 8.44 -2.63
N LEU A 167 -20.64 7.58 -1.69
CA LEU A 167 -20.13 6.22 -1.56
C LEU A 167 -20.50 5.36 -2.79
N VAL A 168 -21.75 5.46 -3.26
CA VAL A 168 -22.23 4.73 -4.47
C VAL A 168 -21.46 5.20 -5.71
N VAL A 169 -21.29 6.50 -5.91
CA VAL A 169 -20.56 7.06 -7.06
C VAL A 169 -19.09 6.62 -7.02
N SER A 170 -18.43 6.69 -5.86
CA SER A 170 -17.02 6.27 -5.75
C SER A 170 -16.84 4.74 -5.89
N ALA A 171 -17.82 3.95 -5.45
CA ALA A 171 -17.84 2.49 -5.69
C ALA A 171 -18.04 2.18 -7.18
N GLY A 172 -18.97 2.88 -7.86
CA GLY A 172 -19.18 2.76 -9.30
C GLY A 172 -17.91 3.07 -10.09
N LEU A 173 -17.18 4.13 -9.70
CA LEU A 173 -15.91 4.48 -10.31
C LEU A 173 -14.85 3.37 -10.13
N LEU A 174 -14.74 2.77 -8.95
CA LEU A 174 -13.86 1.63 -8.73
C LEU A 174 -14.27 0.42 -9.58
N LEU A 175 -15.57 0.14 -9.72
CA LEU A 175 -16.06 -0.95 -10.55
C LEU A 175 -15.75 -0.71 -12.04
N VAL A 176 -15.82 0.54 -12.53
CA VAL A 176 -15.37 0.89 -13.88
C VAL A 176 -13.88 0.59 -14.07
N VAL A 177 -13.05 0.94 -13.11
CA VAL A 177 -11.60 0.61 -13.14
C VAL A 177 -11.38 -0.89 -13.24
N ILE A 178 -12.11 -1.68 -12.43
CA ILE A 178 -12.05 -3.15 -12.44
C ILE A 178 -12.54 -3.68 -13.80
N ALA A 179 -13.64 -3.14 -14.33
CA ALA A 179 -14.18 -3.55 -15.63
C ALA A 179 -13.20 -3.28 -16.78
N VAL A 180 -12.52 -2.12 -16.79
CA VAL A 180 -11.48 -1.79 -17.77
C VAL A 180 -10.32 -2.78 -17.69
N PHE A 181 -9.90 -3.17 -16.49
CA PHE A 181 -8.86 -4.19 -16.30
C PHE A 181 -9.29 -5.54 -16.92
N TYR A 182 -10.49 -6.03 -16.61
CA TYR A 182 -10.97 -7.31 -17.18
C TYR A 182 -11.26 -7.22 -18.68
N TRP A 183 -11.68 -6.07 -19.18
CA TRP A 183 -11.82 -5.86 -20.63
C TRP A 183 -10.47 -6.04 -21.33
N LYS A 184 -9.41 -5.39 -20.82
CA LYS A 184 -8.05 -5.58 -21.36
C LYS A 184 -7.60 -7.03 -21.27
N LEU A 185 -7.87 -7.69 -20.15
CA LEU A 185 -7.57 -9.12 -19.95
C LEU A 185 -8.29 -9.99 -21.00
N ALA A 186 -9.59 -9.75 -21.26
CA ALA A 186 -10.37 -10.49 -22.25
C ALA A 186 -9.84 -10.27 -23.69
N VAL A 187 -9.41 -9.05 -24.02
CA VAL A 187 -8.77 -8.74 -25.30
C VAL A 187 -7.47 -9.54 -25.48
N VAL A 188 -6.63 -9.59 -24.46
CA VAL A 188 -5.37 -10.36 -24.48
C VAL A 188 -5.64 -11.85 -24.62
N LEU A 189 -6.61 -12.40 -23.87
CA LEU A 189 -7.00 -13.81 -23.94
C LEU A 189 -7.60 -14.20 -25.30
N GLY A 190 -8.27 -13.28 -25.98
CA GLY A 190 -8.78 -13.48 -27.34
C GLY A 190 -7.70 -13.43 -28.43
N GLY A 191 -6.43 -13.25 -28.06
CA GLY A 191 -5.33 -13.12 -29.05
C GLY A 191 -5.40 -11.82 -29.87
N HIS A 192 -6.20 -10.83 -29.42
CA HIS A 192 -6.39 -9.57 -30.11
C HIS A 192 -5.58 -8.44 -29.49
N GLN A 193 -5.29 -7.42 -30.32
CA GLN A 193 -4.84 -6.12 -29.84
C GLN A 193 -5.98 -5.13 -29.99
N SER A 194 -6.24 -4.32 -28.97
CA SER A 194 -7.27 -3.30 -29.00
C SER A 194 -6.70 -1.98 -28.50
N ALA A 195 -6.46 -1.05 -29.43
CA ALA A 195 -6.04 0.31 -29.12
C ALA A 195 -7.01 0.99 -28.13
N ALA A 196 -8.32 0.72 -28.26
CA ALA A 196 -9.33 1.26 -27.35
C ALA A 196 -9.15 0.74 -25.91
N ALA A 197 -8.85 -0.55 -25.73
CA ALA A 197 -8.57 -1.13 -24.41
C ALA A 197 -7.26 -0.58 -23.80
N ASP A 198 -6.24 -0.36 -24.65
CA ASP A 198 -4.96 0.23 -24.21
C ASP A 198 -5.14 1.69 -23.80
N VAL A 199 -5.87 2.48 -24.57
CA VAL A 199 -6.22 3.85 -24.23
C VAL A 199 -7.05 3.89 -22.94
N ALA A 200 -8.10 3.07 -22.83
CA ALA A 200 -8.92 3.01 -21.62
C ALA A 200 -8.10 2.68 -20.36
N LEU A 201 -7.16 1.72 -20.46
CA LEU A 201 -6.28 1.37 -19.36
C LEU A 201 -5.29 2.50 -19.04
N SER A 202 -4.79 3.21 -20.06
CA SER A 202 -3.88 4.35 -19.88
C SER A 202 -4.54 5.56 -19.22
N LEU A 203 -5.87 5.72 -19.38
CA LEU A 203 -6.66 6.76 -18.70
C LEU A 203 -6.83 6.50 -17.19
N VAL A 204 -6.50 5.28 -16.72
CA VAL A 204 -6.62 4.88 -15.32
C VAL A 204 -5.23 4.47 -14.75
N PRO A 205 -4.22 5.35 -14.76
CA PRO A 205 -2.89 5.03 -14.25
C PRO A 205 -2.92 4.76 -12.75
N GLY A 206 -1.85 4.18 -12.21
CA GLY A 206 -1.71 3.89 -10.78
C GLY A 206 -1.91 5.11 -9.87
N LEU A 207 -1.60 6.31 -10.37
CA LEU A 207 -1.82 7.60 -9.70
C LEU A 207 -3.25 8.13 -9.82
N SER A 208 -4.12 7.48 -10.58
CA SER A 208 -5.50 7.95 -10.78
C SER A 208 -6.31 7.90 -9.49
N ILE A 209 -6.95 9.01 -9.16
CA ILE A 209 -7.92 9.11 -8.07
C ILE A 209 -9.03 8.06 -8.22
N ALA A 210 -9.44 7.73 -9.45
CA ALA A 210 -10.48 6.75 -9.73
C ALA A 210 -10.23 5.39 -9.04
N ARG A 211 -8.97 4.98 -8.92
CA ARG A 211 -8.59 3.72 -8.27
C ARG A 211 -8.73 3.76 -6.74
N TRP A 212 -8.59 4.93 -6.13
CA TRP A 212 -8.36 5.06 -4.69
C TRP A 212 -9.46 5.79 -3.94
N LEU A 213 -10.29 6.57 -4.67
CA LEU A 213 -11.31 7.45 -4.11
C LEU A 213 -12.29 6.72 -3.18
N PHE A 214 -12.72 5.52 -3.57
CA PHE A 214 -13.69 4.73 -2.81
C PHE A 214 -13.23 4.48 -1.35
N PHE A 215 -11.97 4.14 -1.16
CA PHE A 215 -11.45 3.85 0.19
C PHE A 215 -11.38 5.10 1.06
N PHE A 216 -10.96 6.22 0.49
CA PHE A 216 -10.92 7.50 1.19
C PHE A 216 -12.34 8.00 1.53
N VAL A 217 -13.26 7.94 0.58
CA VAL A 217 -14.68 8.28 0.77
C VAL A 217 -15.32 7.37 1.81
N GLY A 218 -15.05 6.06 1.76
CA GLY A 218 -15.50 5.11 2.78
C GLY A 218 -15.07 5.54 4.19
N GLY A 219 -13.84 6.00 4.34
CA GLY A 219 -13.33 6.57 5.57
C GLY A 219 -14.06 7.87 5.96
N LEU A 220 -14.27 8.81 5.03
CA LEU A 220 -15.01 10.05 5.28
C LEU A 220 -16.43 9.76 5.81
N VAL A 221 -17.18 8.92 5.11
CA VAL A 221 -18.55 8.54 5.49
C VAL A 221 -18.57 7.82 6.84
N ALA A 222 -17.64 6.91 7.08
CA ALA A 222 -17.47 6.23 8.37
C ALA A 222 -17.17 7.23 9.49
N GLY A 223 -16.37 8.26 9.21
CA GLY A 223 -16.05 9.34 10.13
C GLY A 223 -17.29 10.14 10.56
N TYR A 224 -18.25 10.40 9.69
CA TYR A 224 -19.50 11.10 10.03
C TYR A 224 -20.57 10.18 10.64
N SER A 225 -20.55 8.88 10.35
CA SER A 225 -21.60 7.91 10.70
C SER A 225 -21.13 6.85 11.70
N LEU A 226 -20.46 7.25 12.79
CA LEU A 226 -19.81 6.31 13.73
C LEU A 226 -20.74 5.33 14.42
N ALA A 227 -21.86 5.80 14.98
CA ALA A 227 -22.76 4.97 15.77
C ALA A 227 -23.46 3.92 14.87
N PRO A 228 -24.09 4.31 13.73
CA PRO A 228 -24.70 3.34 12.83
C PRO A 228 -23.67 2.37 12.22
N LEU A 229 -22.46 2.86 11.90
CA LEU A 229 -21.39 1.98 11.40
C LEU A 229 -20.99 0.94 12.45
N LYS A 230 -20.79 1.35 13.69
CA LYS A 230 -20.42 0.40 14.77
C LYS A 230 -21.47 -0.69 14.94
N ALA A 231 -22.75 -0.32 14.99
CA ALA A 231 -23.86 -1.28 15.10
C ALA A 231 -23.89 -2.25 13.92
N TRP A 232 -23.72 -1.73 12.70
CA TRP A 232 -23.68 -2.54 11.48
C TRP A 232 -22.48 -3.51 11.47
N LEU A 233 -21.29 -3.06 11.83
CA LEU A 233 -20.08 -3.90 11.90
C LEU A 233 -20.25 -5.06 12.88
N VAL A 234 -20.81 -4.81 14.07
CA VAL A 234 -21.05 -5.84 15.08
C VAL A 234 -22.06 -6.87 14.57
N ARG A 235 -23.16 -6.39 13.97
CA ARG A 235 -24.22 -7.26 13.42
C ARG A 235 -23.70 -8.17 12.30
N HIS A 236 -22.82 -7.66 11.42
CA HIS A 236 -22.36 -8.41 10.24
C HIS A 236 -20.95 -9.00 10.42
N ARG A 237 -20.39 -9.00 11.64
CA ARG A 237 -19.01 -9.45 11.91
C ARG A 237 -18.69 -10.82 11.30
N ARG A 238 -19.55 -11.82 11.51
CA ARG A 238 -19.33 -13.18 10.99
C ARG A 238 -19.23 -13.20 9.47
N ALA A 239 -20.16 -12.54 8.80
CA ALA A 239 -20.16 -12.44 7.33
C ALA A 239 -18.90 -11.73 6.82
N LEU A 240 -18.50 -10.61 7.45
CA LEU A 240 -17.29 -9.87 7.05
C LEU A 240 -16.02 -10.73 7.19
N VAL A 241 -15.89 -11.50 8.27
CA VAL A 241 -14.76 -12.42 8.47
C VAL A 241 -14.79 -13.53 7.45
N VAL A 242 -15.94 -14.17 7.21
CA VAL A 242 -16.06 -15.24 6.21
C VAL A 242 -15.70 -14.72 4.81
N ILE A 243 -16.23 -13.56 4.43
CA ILE A 243 -15.90 -12.95 3.13
C ILE A 243 -14.39 -12.65 3.03
N ALA A 244 -13.77 -12.09 4.07
CA ALA A 244 -12.33 -11.81 4.07
C ALA A 244 -11.49 -13.10 3.96
N VAL A 245 -11.86 -14.14 4.71
CA VAL A 245 -11.16 -15.44 4.70
C VAL A 245 -11.30 -16.15 3.36
N LEU A 246 -12.48 -16.12 2.74
CA LEU A 246 -12.73 -16.78 1.44
C LEU A 246 -12.17 -15.97 0.26
N SER A 247 -12.22 -14.65 0.31
CA SER A 247 -11.73 -13.80 -0.79
C SER A 247 -10.21 -13.81 -0.92
N LEU A 248 -9.45 -14.09 0.14
CA LEU A 248 -7.98 -14.16 0.08
C LEU A 248 -7.48 -15.31 -0.81
N PRO A 249 -7.86 -16.59 -0.58
CA PRO A 249 -7.46 -17.66 -1.49
C PRO A 249 -8.00 -17.45 -2.90
N LEU A 250 -9.20 -16.89 -3.07
CA LEU A 250 -9.72 -16.54 -4.40
C LEU A 250 -8.83 -15.50 -5.10
N ALA A 251 -8.32 -14.49 -4.37
CA ALA A 251 -7.40 -13.50 -4.93
C ALA A 251 -6.03 -14.11 -5.30
N VAL A 252 -5.57 -15.13 -4.56
CA VAL A 252 -4.36 -15.90 -4.91
C VAL A 252 -4.62 -16.69 -6.18
N CYS A 253 -5.71 -17.46 -6.25
CA CYS A 253 -6.06 -18.26 -7.43
C CYS A 253 -6.28 -17.39 -8.68
N GLU A 254 -6.98 -16.27 -8.55
CA GLU A 254 -7.19 -15.31 -9.64
C GLU A 254 -5.86 -14.77 -10.17
N THR A 255 -4.95 -14.39 -9.29
CA THR A 255 -3.64 -13.87 -9.68
C THR A 255 -2.80 -14.92 -10.39
N GLU A 256 -2.77 -16.13 -9.87
CA GLU A 256 -2.05 -17.25 -10.47
C GLU A 256 -2.64 -17.60 -11.83
N TRP A 257 -3.97 -17.63 -11.95
CA TRP A 257 -4.64 -17.86 -13.22
C TRP A 257 -4.30 -16.79 -14.25
N ILE A 258 -4.40 -15.50 -13.89
CA ILE A 258 -4.06 -14.38 -14.78
C ILE A 258 -2.61 -14.51 -15.26
N TYR A 259 -1.68 -14.80 -14.36
CA TYR A 259 -0.27 -14.98 -14.71
C TYR A 259 -0.08 -16.10 -15.74
N ARG A 260 -0.68 -17.28 -15.49
CA ARG A 260 -0.52 -18.45 -16.37
C ARG A 260 -1.12 -18.27 -17.77
N VAL A 261 -2.18 -17.49 -17.88
CA VAL A 261 -2.87 -17.32 -19.18
C VAL A 261 -2.39 -16.11 -19.98
N THR A 262 -1.63 -15.19 -19.37
CA THR A 262 -1.29 -13.92 -20.02
C THR A 262 0.19 -13.57 -19.95
N ASP A 263 1.02 -14.34 -19.26
CA ASP A 263 2.40 -13.99 -18.92
C ASP A 263 2.55 -12.57 -18.36
N LEU A 264 1.47 -12.04 -17.78
CA LEU A 264 1.48 -10.72 -17.17
C LEU A 264 2.30 -10.76 -15.89
N ASP A 265 3.13 -9.74 -15.72
CA ASP A 265 3.91 -9.50 -14.53
C ASP A 265 3.02 -9.60 -13.27
N TRP A 266 3.57 -10.07 -12.14
CA TRP A 266 2.96 -10.37 -10.83
C TRP A 266 2.12 -9.24 -10.19
N ARG A 267 1.52 -8.33 -10.97
CA ARG A 267 0.87 -7.11 -10.50
C ARG A 267 -0.62 -6.95 -10.81
N PRO A 268 -1.47 -7.94 -10.79
CA PRO A 268 -2.91 -7.65 -10.72
C PRO A 268 -3.32 -7.22 -9.31
N GLY A 269 -2.57 -6.36 -8.66
CA GLY A 269 -2.78 -5.77 -7.33
C GLY A 269 -4.18 -5.90 -6.71
N ILE A 270 -4.69 -4.78 -6.21
CA ILE A 270 -6.03 -4.62 -5.62
C ILE A 270 -7.15 -4.42 -6.67
N PHE A 271 -6.80 -4.20 -7.95
CA PHE A 271 -7.79 -3.80 -8.98
C PHE A 271 -8.46 -5.00 -9.66
N THR A 272 -8.35 -6.18 -9.09
CA THR A 272 -9.20 -7.32 -9.39
C THR A 272 -10.43 -7.31 -8.47
N LEU A 273 -11.49 -8.02 -8.89
CA LEU A 273 -12.72 -8.10 -8.10
C LEU A 273 -12.45 -8.76 -6.73
N THR A 274 -11.72 -9.88 -6.74
CA THR A 274 -11.40 -10.62 -5.49
C THR A 274 -10.44 -9.84 -4.59
N GLY A 275 -9.43 -9.17 -5.16
CA GLY A 275 -8.50 -8.31 -4.42
C GLY A 275 -9.21 -7.12 -3.76
N SER A 276 -10.13 -6.48 -4.47
CA SER A 276 -10.93 -5.36 -3.93
C SER A 276 -11.90 -5.84 -2.84
N LEU A 277 -12.57 -6.97 -3.06
CA LEU A 277 -13.45 -7.59 -2.07
C LEU A 277 -12.69 -7.95 -0.79
N TYR A 278 -11.52 -8.57 -0.93
CA TYR A 278 -10.64 -8.88 0.19
C TYR A 278 -10.22 -7.63 0.96
N ALA A 279 -9.81 -6.58 0.27
CA ALA A 279 -9.38 -5.34 0.91
C ALA A 279 -10.50 -4.70 1.74
N VAL A 280 -11.70 -4.57 1.16
CA VAL A 280 -12.87 -3.98 1.85
C VAL A 280 -13.29 -4.84 3.03
N SER A 281 -13.48 -6.14 2.82
CA SER A 281 -13.95 -7.06 3.87
C SER A 281 -12.93 -7.16 5.02
N SER A 282 -11.63 -7.17 4.74
CA SER A 282 -10.57 -7.22 5.75
C SER A 282 -10.56 -5.96 6.63
N ILE A 283 -10.69 -4.76 6.04
CA ILE A 283 -10.79 -3.50 6.79
C ILE A 283 -12.01 -3.52 7.70
N LEU A 284 -13.18 -3.88 7.17
CA LEU A 284 -14.44 -3.89 7.92
C LEU A 284 -14.46 -5.00 8.99
N ALA A 285 -13.93 -6.18 8.66
CA ALA A 285 -13.77 -7.28 9.62
C ALA A 285 -12.87 -6.85 10.79
N PHE A 286 -11.69 -6.28 10.52
CA PHE A 286 -10.80 -5.78 11.56
C PHE A 286 -11.50 -4.75 12.46
N LEU A 287 -12.22 -3.81 11.88
CA LEU A 287 -12.96 -2.77 12.62
C LEU A 287 -14.15 -3.32 13.41
N SER A 288 -14.66 -4.51 13.09
CA SER A 288 -15.78 -5.14 13.79
C SER A 288 -15.41 -5.77 15.14
N PHE A 289 -14.12 -6.06 15.37
CA PHE A 289 -13.65 -6.65 16.64
C PHE A 289 -13.45 -5.59 17.71
N GLU A 290 -13.84 -5.86 18.95
CA GLU A 290 -13.73 -4.90 20.06
C GLU A 290 -12.45 -5.05 20.90
N GLY A 291 -11.90 -6.24 20.95
CA GLY A 291 -10.70 -6.56 21.72
C GLY A 291 -9.58 -7.13 20.87
N MET A 292 -8.36 -6.91 21.34
CA MET A 292 -7.12 -7.51 20.83
C MET A 292 -6.22 -7.77 22.05
N PRO A 293 -5.41 -8.86 22.06
CA PRO A 293 -4.43 -9.08 23.12
C PRO A 293 -3.57 -7.85 23.35
N ALA A 294 -3.30 -7.51 24.62
CA ALA A 294 -2.65 -6.25 25.00
C ALA A 294 -1.25 -6.11 24.37
N SER A 295 -0.49 -7.20 24.25
CA SER A 295 0.82 -7.23 23.61
C SER A 295 0.76 -6.87 22.13
N CYS A 296 -0.17 -7.49 21.38
CA CYS A 296 -0.38 -7.19 19.96
C CYS A 296 -0.86 -5.75 19.79
N ALA A 297 -1.81 -5.29 20.60
CA ALA A 297 -2.30 -3.92 20.55
C ALA A 297 -1.20 -2.90 20.82
N LYS A 298 -0.29 -3.16 21.77
CA LYS A 298 0.88 -2.31 22.06
C LYS A 298 1.82 -2.24 20.86
N ALA A 299 2.19 -3.38 20.29
CA ALA A 299 3.09 -3.44 19.13
C ALA A 299 2.50 -2.70 17.93
N LEU A 300 1.23 -2.99 17.55
CA LEU A 300 0.55 -2.32 16.45
C LEU A 300 0.33 -0.82 16.69
N SER A 301 0.12 -0.38 17.93
CA SER A 301 0.00 1.04 18.27
C SER A 301 1.32 1.79 18.06
N ILE A 302 2.46 1.18 18.43
CA ILE A 302 3.80 1.74 18.19
C ILE A 302 4.04 1.89 16.67
N LEU A 303 3.77 0.82 15.90
CA LEU A 303 3.91 0.84 14.45
C LEU A 303 2.96 1.85 13.79
N GLY A 304 1.71 1.91 14.26
CA GLY A 304 0.70 2.84 13.77
C GLY A 304 1.09 4.32 13.99
N GLY A 305 1.75 4.63 15.10
CA GLY A 305 2.29 5.96 15.37
C GLY A 305 3.56 6.30 14.57
N ALA A 306 4.27 5.29 14.07
CA ALA A 306 5.51 5.43 13.30
C ALA A 306 5.33 5.20 11.79
N THR A 307 4.09 5.02 11.34
CA THR A 307 3.74 4.55 9.99
C THR A 307 4.43 5.35 8.89
N PHE A 308 4.39 6.68 8.96
CA PHE A 308 4.90 7.53 7.89
C PHE A 308 6.43 7.48 7.79
N GLY A 309 7.14 7.51 8.92
CA GLY A 309 8.60 7.36 8.91
C GLY A 309 9.06 5.98 8.42
N ILE A 310 8.37 4.90 8.83
CA ILE A 310 8.63 3.55 8.30
C ILE A 310 8.37 3.53 6.79
N TYR A 311 7.24 4.12 6.35
CA TYR A 311 6.87 4.18 4.94
C TYR A 311 7.95 4.88 4.07
N LEU A 312 8.56 5.94 4.55
CA LEU A 312 9.59 6.67 3.81
C LEU A 312 10.89 5.88 3.64
N LEU A 313 11.23 5.01 4.60
CA LEU A 313 12.52 4.33 4.68
C LEU A 313 12.50 2.87 4.22
N HIS A 314 11.35 2.18 4.33
CA HIS A 314 11.30 0.72 4.22
C HIS A 314 11.83 0.17 2.90
N THR A 315 11.59 0.84 1.78
CA THR A 315 12.05 0.36 0.45
C THR A 315 13.57 0.38 0.34
N THR A 316 14.21 1.46 0.79
CA THR A 316 15.67 1.56 0.82
C THR A 316 16.28 0.53 1.79
N VAL A 317 15.67 0.36 2.96
CA VAL A 317 16.14 -0.66 3.92
C VAL A 317 15.97 -2.06 3.37
N LEU A 318 14.85 -2.36 2.68
CA LEU A 318 14.63 -3.65 2.01
C LEU A 318 15.70 -3.93 0.97
N GLU A 319 16.00 -2.96 0.11
CA GLU A 319 17.03 -3.11 -0.91
C GLU A 319 18.41 -3.39 -0.30
N LEU A 320 18.83 -2.57 0.64
CA LEU A 320 20.13 -2.73 1.31
C LEU A 320 20.23 -4.08 2.04
N ALA A 321 19.17 -4.47 2.76
CA ALA A 321 19.12 -5.75 3.46
C ALA A 321 19.13 -6.94 2.50
N ALA A 322 18.36 -6.88 1.41
CA ALA A 322 18.31 -7.93 0.41
C ALA A 322 19.67 -8.16 -0.25
N ARG A 323 20.33 -7.07 -0.69
CA ARG A 323 21.68 -7.12 -1.27
C ARG A 323 22.75 -7.57 -0.26
N ALA A 324 22.63 -7.15 0.99
CA ALA A 324 23.54 -7.59 2.06
C ALA A 324 23.40 -9.12 2.31
N ILE A 325 22.16 -9.62 2.37
CA ILE A 325 21.92 -11.07 2.52
C ILE A 325 22.46 -11.83 1.30
N GLN A 326 22.21 -11.37 0.09
CA GLN A 326 22.76 -11.97 -1.13
C GLN A 326 24.28 -12.08 -1.07
N LYS A 327 24.95 -11.01 -0.63
CA LYS A 327 26.41 -10.95 -0.62
C LYS A 327 27.05 -11.74 0.52
N TYR A 328 26.49 -11.68 1.74
CA TYR A 328 27.13 -12.19 2.96
C TYR A 328 26.51 -13.46 3.52
N ALA A 329 25.26 -13.78 3.13
CA ALA A 329 24.55 -14.95 3.62
C ALA A 329 23.64 -15.56 2.53
N PRO A 330 24.17 -15.87 1.32
CA PRO A 330 23.37 -16.32 0.18
C PRO A 330 22.60 -17.62 0.46
N GLN A 331 23.00 -18.42 1.44
CA GLN A 331 22.30 -19.65 1.87
C GLN A 331 20.88 -19.37 2.36
N LEU A 332 20.61 -18.16 2.90
CA LEU A 332 19.26 -17.77 3.34
C LEU A 332 18.27 -17.64 2.16
N LEU A 333 18.77 -17.45 0.94
CA LEU A 333 17.94 -17.38 -0.27
C LEU A 333 17.33 -18.74 -0.66
N ALA A 334 17.87 -19.85 -0.12
CA ALA A 334 17.27 -21.18 -0.28
C ALA A 334 15.94 -21.32 0.50
N TRP A 335 15.64 -20.37 1.40
CA TRP A 335 14.47 -20.37 2.26
C TRP A 335 13.61 -19.12 2.02
N PRO A 336 12.83 -19.03 0.91
CA PRO A 336 12.16 -17.80 0.48
C PRO A 336 11.27 -17.17 1.56
N ILE A 337 10.53 -17.96 2.32
CA ILE A 337 9.67 -17.47 3.40
C ILE A 337 10.50 -16.87 4.55
N LEU A 338 11.60 -17.53 4.96
CA LEU A 338 12.49 -17.00 5.99
C LEU A 338 13.14 -15.70 5.51
N PHE A 339 13.60 -15.66 4.26
CA PHE A 339 14.16 -14.45 3.65
C PHE A 339 13.15 -13.30 3.68
N GLN A 340 11.88 -13.55 3.29
CA GLN A 340 10.81 -12.54 3.36
C GLN A 340 10.58 -12.04 4.78
N LEU A 341 10.53 -12.93 5.77
CA LEU A 341 10.32 -12.56 7.17
C LEU A 341 11.49 -11.73 7.71
N LEU A 342 12.73 -12.09 7.40
CA LEU A 342 13.92 -11.34 7.79
C LEU A 342 13.92 -9.93 7.17
N LEU A 343 13.62 -9.82 5.88
CA LEU A 343 13.49 -8.53 5.21
C LEU A 343 12.39 -7.68 5.85
N THR A 344 11.23 -8.27 6.12
CA THR A 344 10.11 -7.56 6.75
C THR A 344 10.49 -7.06 8.15
N ALA A 345 11.09 -7.91 8.98
CA ALA A 345 11.53 -7.53 10.32
C ALA A 345 12.58 -6.41 10.29
N THR A 346 13.54 -6.50 9.38
CA THR A 346 14.61 -5.50 9.20
C THR A 346 14.04 -4.16 8.76
N ALA A 347 13.13 -4.15 7.77
CA ALA A 347 12.54 -2.93 7.23
C ALA A 347 11.46 -2.30 8.12
N LEU A 348 10.99 -3.00 9.15
CA LEU A 348 10.23 -2.40 10.25
C LEU A 348 11.14 -1.91 11.36
N GLY A 349 12.16 -2.69 11.73
CA GLY A 349 13.02 -2.44 12.87
C GLY A 349 14.00 -1.27 12.67
N ILE A 350 14.72 -1.25 11.54
CA ILE A 350 15.72 -0.20 11.27
C ILE A 350 15.09 1.19 11.22
N PRO A 351 13.98 1.46 10.50
CA PRO A 351 13.33 2.75 10.56
C PRO A 351 12.88 3.17 11.95
N LEU A 352 12.32 2.24 12.75
CA LEU A 352 11.94 2.52 14.14
C LEU A 352 13.13 2.92 15.01
N LEU A 353 14.25 2.23 14.84
CA LEU A 353 15.50 2.55 15.56
C LEU A 353 16.05 3.91 15.13
N ALA A 354 16.08 4.20 13.82
CA ALA A 354 16.49 5.50 13.29
C ALA A 354 15.62 6.64 13.83
N MET A 355 14.29 6.48 13.80
CA MET A 355 13.36 7.47 14.35
C MET A 355 13.60 7.70 15.85
N ARG A 356 13.81 6.64 16.63
CA ARG A 356 14.12 6.74 18.07
C ARG A 356 15.47 7.40 18.32
N ALA A 357 16.49 7.09 17.51
CA ALA A 357 17.79 7.70 17.60
C ALA A 357 17.72 9.22 17.37
N VAL A 358 17.02 9.66 16.33
CA VAL A 358 16.80 11.10 16.05
C VAL A 358 16.03 11.77 17.18
N GLN A 359 14.96 11.13 17.70
CA GLN A 359 14.18 11.69 18.83
C GLN A 359 14.99 11.87 20.12
N LYS A 360 16.01 11.02 20.36
CA LYS A 360 16.86 11.07 21.54
C LYS A 360 18.15 11.86 21.35
N SER A 361 18.42 12.36 20.14
CA SER A 361 19.64 13.11 19.79
C SER A 361 19.41 14.62 19.78
N PRO A 362 20.48 15.44 19.70
CA PRO A 362 20.37 16.88 19.41
C PRO A 362 19.62 17.22 18.12
N ALA A 363 19.49 16.26 17.19
CA ALA A 363 18.76 16.38 15.95
C ALA A 363 17.22 16.27 16.11
N LYS A 364 16.68 16.15 17.34
CA LYS A 364 15.24 16.13 17.61
C LYS A 364 14.43 17.24 16.91
N PRO A 365 14.89 18.50 16.78
CA PRO A 365 14.14 19.55 16.09
C PRO A 365 13.88 19.24 14.60
N VAL A 366 14.74 18.47 13.92
CA VAL A 366 14.57 18.10 12.52
C VAL A 366 13.68 16.86 12.33
N TYR A 367 13.28 16.18 13.40
CA TYR A 367 12.48 14.94 13.36
C TYR A 367 11.23 15.10 12.47
N ARG A 368 10.48 16.19 12.65
CA ARG A 368 9.24 16.49 11.87
C ARG A 368 9.49 16.68 10.37
N TYR A 369 10.69 17.09 9.99
CA TYR A 369 11.05 17.28 8.58
C TYR A 369 11.53 15.97 7.94
N LEU A 370 12.01 15.03 8.74
CA LEU A 370 12.49 13.72 8.29
C LEU A 370 11.38 12.66 8.28
N PHE A 371 10.45 12.71 9.24
CA PHE A 371 9.50 11.62 9.47
C PHE A 371 8.03 12.07 9.58
N GLY A 372 7.73 13.37 9.48
CA GLY A 372 6.38 13.95 9.54
C GLY A 372 5.87 14.30 10.93
#